data_2e8ff7c93fc1865c87f6ce7d53f348a0
#
_entry.id   2e8ff7c93fc1865c87f6ce7d53f348a0
#
_cell.length_a   1.000
_cell.length_b   1.000
_cell.length_c   1.000
_cell.angle_alpha   90.00
_cell.angle_beta   90.00
_cell.angle_gamma   90.00
#
_symmetry.space_group_name_H-M   'P 1'
#
loop_
_entity.id
_entity.type
_entity.pdbx_description
1 polymer ?
#
loop_
_entity_poly.entity_id
_entity_poly.type
_entity_poly.pdbx_seq_one_letter_code
_entity_poly.pdbx_strand_id
1 'polypeptide(L)'
;MIRVVVGDLAAQVVDALVRPVRSDLAPVSAASRDIGIGAGEELEARLAKLGTLPIGGAVLTPSGRLPASFVIHVVVMSEEEPQTTLSVQRALRNGLRRATDWGLASLALPPLGLTVGTVEPEESARALVEILFNHLDEGAAPLDLTIVVASDFEVSLFEGLVEEMARTRSSPRN
;
A
#
# COMPACT_ATOMS: atom_id res chain seq x y z
N MET A 1 -10.65 -1.80 10.37
CA MET A 1 -11.53 -0.77 9.69
C MET A 1 -10.81 -0.26 8.46
N ILE A 2 -11.51 -0.08 7.33
CA ILE A 2 -10.95 0.55 6.12
C ILE A 2 -11.55 1.94 5.98
N ARG A 3 -10.71 2.96 5.84
CA ARG A 3 -11.08 4.35 5.58
C ARG A 3 -10.49 4.82 4.25
N VAL A 4 -11.15 5.74 3.59
CA VAL A 4 -10.66 6.39 2.37
C VAL A 4 -10.60 7.89 2.63
N VAL A 5 -9.47 8.52 2.35
CA VAL A 5 -9.27 9.97 2.57
C VAL A 5 -8.53 10.60 1.39
N VAL A 6 -8.90 11.83 1.05
CA VAL A 6 -8.09 12.68 0.17
C VAL A 6 -6.97 13.31 1.00
N GLY A 7 -5.75 13.24 0.53
CA GLY A 7 -4.65 13.89 1.23
C GLY A 7 -3.27 13.49 0.75
N ASP A 8 -2.30 13.87 1.55
CA ASP A 8 -0.90 13.52 1.36
C ASP A 8 -0.57 12.25 2.17
N LEU A 9 -0.15 11.20 1.48
CA LEU A 9 0.25 9.95 2.11
C LEU A 9 1.45 10.15 3.04
N ALA A 10 2.43 10.97 2.65
CA ALA A 10 3.61 11.25 3.46
C ALA A 10 3.32 11.99 4.77
N ALA A 11 2.17 12.68 4.86
CA ALA A 11 1.75 13.42 6.04
C ALA A 11 0.92 12.58 7.04
N GLN A 12 0.62 11.32 6.73
CA GLN A 12 -0.22 10.49 7.59
C GLN A 12 0.48 10.10 8.89
N VAL A 13 -0.24 10.24 9.99
CA VAL A 13 0.22 9.85 11.34
C VAL A 13 -0.30 8.44 11.63
N VAL A 14 0.46 7.44 11.23
CA VAL A 14 0.16 6.01 11.37
C VAL A 14 1.42 5.25 11.74
N ASP A 15 1.30 3.97 12.09
CA ASP A 15 2.49 3.17 12.40
C ASP A 15 3.35 2.94 11.16
N ALA A 16 2.75 2.68 9.99
CA ALA A 16 3.52 2.54 8.77
C ALA A 16 2.79 3.08 7.53
N LEU A 17 3.60 3.55 6.56
CA LEU A 17 3.18 3.88 5.20
C LEU A 17 3.57 2.75 4.25
N VAL A 18 2.69 2.38 3.32
CA VAL A 18 3.03 1.48 2.21
C VAL A 18 3.56 2.30 1.04
N ARG A 19 4.77 1.97 0.60
CA ARG A 19 5.44 2.63 -0.53
C ARG A 19 5.66 1.63 -1.65
N PRO A 20 4.95 1.75 -2.79
CA PRO A 20 5.19 0.93 -3.96
C PRO A 20 6.50 1.35 -4.63
N VAL A 21 7.35 0.37 -4.95
CA VAL A 21 8.67 0.59 -5.52
C VAL A 21 8.98 -0.42 -6.62
N ARG A 22 10.03 -0.13 -7.41
CA ARG A 22 10.66 -1.09 -8.31
C ARG A 22 11.59 -2.03 -7.54
N SER A 23 12.06 -3.08 -8.19
CA SER A 23 13.01 -4.03 -7.62
C SER A 23 14.32 -3.38 -7.14
N ASP A 24 14.74 -2.27 -7.73
CA ASP A 24 15.87 -1.44 -7.29
C ASP A 24 15.50 -0.43 -6.18
N LEU A 25 14.28 -0.51 -5.64
CA LEU A 25 13.72 0.35 -4.60
C LEU A 25 13.45 1.80 -5.03
N ALA A 26 13.51 2.09 -6.32
CA ALA A 26 13.13 3.38 -6.88
C ALA A 26 11.61 3.59 -6.84
N PRO A 27 11.13 4.83 -6.69
CA PRO A 27 9.71 5.14 -6.63
C PRO A 27 9.01 4.87 -7.97
N VAL A 28 7.74 4.42 -7.92
CA VAL A 28 6.92 4.13 -9.11
C VAL A 28 5.78 5.14 -9.31
N SER A 29 5.56 6.05 -8.36
CA SER A 29 4.47 7.04 -8.40
C SER A 29 4.88 8.34 -7.70
N ALA A 30 4.08 9.39 -7.85
CA ALA A 30 4.28 10.65 -7.14
C ALA A 30 4.24 10.44 -5.62
N ALA A 31 3.25 9.71 -5.10
CA ALA A 31 3.14 9.41 -3.67
C ALA A 31 4.36 8.64 -3.15
N SER A 32 4.86 7.66 -3.91
CA SER A 32 6.07 6.92 -3.59
C SER A 32 7.32 7.79 -3.54
N ARG A 33 7.43 8.75 -4.45
CA ARG A 33 8.52 9.74 -4.49
C ARG A 33 8.46 10.68 -3.30
N ASP A 34 7.27 11.18 -2.97
CA ASP A 34 7.06 12.12 -1.87
C ASP A 34 7.41 11.52 -0.51
N ILE A 35 7.14 10.24 -0.32
CA ILE A 35 7.61 9.49 0.87
C ILE A 35 9.14 9.51 0.94
N GLY A 36 9.83 9.22 -0.15
CA GLY A 36 11.30 9.24 -0.19
C GLY A 36 11.87 10.62 0.15
N ILE A 37 11.33 11.67 -0.44
CA ILE A 37 11.74 13.05 -0.20
C ILE A 37 11.48 13.44 1.28
N GLY A 38 10.29 13.14 1.80
CA GLY A 38 9.90 13.48 3.17
C GLY A 38 10.70 12.72 4.22
N ALA A 39 11.06 11.47 3.96
CA ALA A 39 11.91 10.67 4.85
C ALA A 39 13.34 11.19 4.96
N GLY A 40 13.89 11.72 3.86
CA GLY A 40 15.23 12.30 3.82
C GLY A 40 16.33 11.31 3.46
N GLU A 41 17.58 11.79 3.48
CA GLU A 41 18.78 11.08 3.01
C GLU A 41 19.06 9.76 3.77
N GLU A 42 18.66 9.67 5.01
CA GLU A 42 18.88 8.47 5.82
C GLU A 42 18.12 7.26 5.25
N LEU A 43 16.88 7.47 4.79
CA LEU A 43 16.12 6.40 4.14
C LEU A 43 16.79 5.97 2.83
N GLU A 44 17.21 6.90 1.99
CA GLU A 44 17.90 6.57 0.74
C GLU A 44 19.19 5.78 0.98
N ALA A 45 19.97 6.16 1.98
CA ALA A 45 21.19 5.44 2.35
C ALA A 45 20.90 4.00 2.82
N ARG A 46 19.79 3.79 3.55
CA ARG A 46 19.36 2.44 3.94
C ARG A 46 18.93 1.61 2.74
N LEU A 47 18.15 2.19 1.84
CA LEU A 47 17.68 1.50 0.63
C LEU A 47 18.84 1.11 -0.28
N ALA A 48 19.85 1.98 -0.43
CA ALA A 48 21.06 1.68 -1.20
C ALA A 48 21.83 0.46 -0.67
N LYS A 49 21.82 0.24 0.64
CA LYS A 49 22.44 -0.94 1.27
C LYS A 49 21.68 -2.24 1.08
N LEU A 50 20.35 -2.15 0.88
CA LEU A 50 19.50 -3.33 0.65
C LEU A 50 19.69 -3.92 -0.76
N GLY A 51 20.14 -3.11 -1.72
CA GLY A 51 20.32 -3.53 -3.11
C GLY A 51 18.99 -3.74 -3.83
N THR A 52 18.85 -4.86 -4.53
CA THR A 52 17.64 -5.22 -5.28
C THR A 52 16.81 -6.25 -4.53
N LEU A 53 15.48 -6.14 -4.64
CA LEU A 53 14.52 -7.08 -4.10
C LEU A 53 13.66 -7.66 -5.23
N PRO A 54 13.20 -8.93 -5.10
CA PRO A 54 12.35 -9.54 -6.11
C PRO A 54 10.97 -8.88 -6.15
N ILE A 55 10.33 -8.91 -7.33
CA ILE A 55 8.93 -8.51 -7.49
C ILE A 55 8.05 -9.34 -6.55
N GLY A 56 7.14 -8.67 -5.85
CA GLY A 56 6.31 -9.27 -4.81
C GLY A 56 6.96 -9.24 -3.42
N GLY A 57 8.23 -8.85 -3.31
CA GLY A 57 8.91 -8.69 -2.03
C GLY A 57 8.43 -7.46 -1.25
N ALA A 58 8.68 -7.47 0.06
CA ALA A 58 8.38 -6.34 0.94
C ALA A 58 9.44 -6.23 2.03
N VAL A 59 9.84 -4.99 2.34
CA VAL A 59 10.80 -4.69 3.40
C VAL A 59 10.33 -3.49 4.22
N LEU A 60 10.52 -3.57 5.53
CA LEU A 60 10.20 -2.50 6.47
C LEU A 60 11.47 -1.74 6.85
N THR A 61 11.40 -0.42 6.82
CA THR A 61 12.45 0.48 7.28
C THR A 61 11.90 1.51 8.25
N PRO A 62 12.73 2.13 9.10
CA PRO A 62 12.36 3.36 9.77
C PRO A 62 11.97 4.45 8.76
N SER A 63 11.10 5.35 9.16
CA SER A 63 10.51 6.37 8.28
C SER A 63 11.35 7.65 8.13
N GLY A 64 12.48 7.74 8.82
CA GLY A 64 13.28 8.96 8.85
C GLY A 64 12.51 10.12 9.49
N ARG A 65 12.32 11.23 8.74
CA ARG A 65 11.66 12.44 9.23
C ARG A 65 10.15 12.47 9.02
N LEU A 66 9.55 11.40 8.48
CA LEU A 66 8.10 11.33 8.29
C LEU A 66 7.36 11.20 9.63
N PRO A 67 6.09 11.66 9.71
CA PRO A 67 5.25 11.48 10.91
C PRO A 67 4.96 10.02 11.25
N ALA A 68 4.90 9.13 10.27
CA ALA A 68 4.77 7.69 10.50
C ALA A 68 6.04 7.11 11.13
N SER A 69 5.93 5.98 11.82
CA SER A 69 7.09 5.32 12.45
C SER A 69 7.93 4.51 11.47
N PHE A 70 7.28 3.89 10.48
CA PHE A 70 7.91 2.99 9.51
C PHE A 70 7.42 3.25 8.09
N VAL A 71 8.21 2.76 7.12
CA VAL A 71 7.79 2.62 5.72
C VAL A 71 7.93 1.16 5.33
N ILE A 72 6.88 0.60 4.73
CA ILE A 72 6.89 -0.73 4.14
C ILE A 72 7.00 -0.57 2.63
N HIS A 73 8.17 -0.90 2.09
CA HIS A 73 8.43 -0.86 0.65
C HIS A 73 7.93 -2.15 0.03
N VAL A 74 7.01 -2.05 -0.92
CA VAL A 74 6.42 -3.20 -1.61
C VAL A 74 6.84 -3.18 -3.08
N VAL A 75 7.47 -4.25 -3.55
CA VAL A 75 8.05 -4.31 -4.89
C VAL A 75 7.01 -4.78 -5.90
N VAL A 76 6.54 -3.88 -6.75
CA VAL A 76 5.44 -4.12 -7.69
C VAL A 76 5.88 -4.34 -9.13
N MET A 77 7.11 -3.96 -9.48
CA MET A 77 7.66 -4.05 -10.84
C MET A 77 9.19 -4.03 -10.84
N SER A 78 9.78 -4.27 -12.01
CA SER A 78 11.21 -4.01 -12.30
C SER A 78 11.35 -3.16 -13.56
N GLU A 79 12.58 -2.87 -13.98
CA GLU A 79 12.80 -2.22 -15.28
C GLU A 79 12.38 -3.12 -16.47
N GLU A 80 12.51 -4.42 -16.31
CA GLU A 80 12.23 -5.41 -17.35
C GLU A 80 10.80 -5.93 -17.30
N GLU A 81 10.19 -5.98 -16.12
CA GLU A 81 8.84 -6.51 -15.89
C GLU A 81 7.90 -5.42 -15.40
N PRO A 82 6.87 -5.07 -16.19
CA PRO A 82 5.90 -4.05 -15.81
C PRO A 82 5.03 -4.53 -14.63
N GLN A 83 4.41 -3.57 -13.96
CA GLN A 83 3.43 -3.83 -12.92
C GLN A 83 2.23 -4.60 -13.48
N THR A 84 1.80 -5.62 -12.77
CA THR A 84 0.59 -6.42 -13.06
C THR A 84 -0.31 -6.46 -11.83
N THR A 85 -1.58 -6.82 -12.02
CA THR A 85 -2.50 -7.06 -10.90
C THR A 85 -1.92 -8.10 -9.93
N LEU A 86 -1.34 -9.17 -10.44
CA LEU A 86 -0.75 -10.23 -9.62
C LEU A 86 0.48 -9.75 -8.83
N SER A 87 1.37 -8.96 -9.45
CA SER A 87 2.55 -8.42 -8.76
C SER A 87 2.17 -7.48 -7.62
N VAL A 88 1.17 -6.62 -7.84
CA VAL A 88 0.62 -5.72 -6.81
C VAL A 88 -0.02 -6.51 -5.67
N GLN A 89 -0.85 -7.49 -5.99
CA GLN A 89 -1.51 -8.33 -4.98
C GLN A 89 -0.50 -9.06 -4.10
N ARG A 90 0.52 -9.66 -4.72
CA ARG A 90 1.59 -10.38 -3.99
C ARG A 90 2.39 -9.43 -3.10
N ALA A 91 2.80 -8.30 -3.65
CA ALA A 91 3.56 -7.28 -2.92
C ALA A 91 2.77 -6.72 -1.72
N LEU A 92 1.48 -6.41 -1.91
CA LEU A 92 0.63 -5.90 -0.84
C LEU A 92 0.40 -6.95 0.26
N ARG A 93 0.13 -8.22 -0.08
CA ARG A 93 0.01 -9.29 0.92
C ARG A 93 1.28 -9.45 1.76
N ASN A 94 2.44 -9.41 1.12
CA ASN A 94 3.72 -9.46 1.83
C ASN A 94 3.95 -8.22 2.69
N GLY A 95 3.55 -7.04 2.24
CA GLY A 95 3.58 -5.81 3.04
C GLY A 95 2.71 -5.90 4.29
N LEU A 96 1.47 -6.39 4.16
CA LEU A 96 0.57 -6.62 5.28
C LEU A 96 1.14 -7.65 6.26
N ARG A 97 1.74 -8.72 5.76
CA ARG A 97 2.43 -9.71 6.62
C ARG A 97 3.57 -9.08 7.41
N ARG A 98 4.39 -8.20 6.80
CA ARG A 98 5.43 -7.45 7.53
C ARG A 98 4.83 -6.60 8.64
N ALA A 99 3.72 -5.90 8.36
CA ALA A 99 3.03 -5.12 9.38
C ALA A 99 2.52 -6.00 10.54
N THR A 100 1.98 -7.17 10.24
CA THR A 100 1.55 -8.17 11.24
C THR A 100 2.72 -8.66 12.08
N ASP A 101 3.82 -9.05 11.45
CA ASP A 101 5.03 -9.57 12.14
C ASP A 101 5.63 -8.54 13.11
N TRP A 102 5.49 -7.26 12.80
CA TRP A 102 5.95 -6.15 13.64
C TRP A 102 4.90 -5.64 14.62
N GLY A 103 3.69 -6.24 14.63
CA GLY A 103 2.62 -5.85 15.54
C GLY A 103 2.10 -4.44 15.34
N LEU A 104 2.14 -3.92 14.09
CA LEU A 104 1.67 -2.57 13.78
C LEU A 104 0.15 -2.51 13.84
N ALA A 105 -0.40 -1.45 14.41
CA ALA A 105 -1.85 -1.29 14.58
C ALA A 105 -2.51 -0.56 13.42
N SER A 106 -1.80 0.37 12.77
CA SER A 106 -2.32 1.24 11.72
C SER A 106 -1.41 1.32 10.49
N LEU A 107 -2.04 1.41 9.33
CA LEU A 107 -1.36 1.44 8.04
C LEU A 107 -2.05 2.43 7.10
N ALA A 108 -1.27 3.24 6.39
CA ALA A 108 -1.78 4.04 5.29
C ALA A 108 -1.12 3.63 3.97
N LEU A 109 -1.90 3.59 2.89
CA LEU A 109 -1.44 3.13 1.59
C LEU A 109 -2.05 3.96 0.46
N PRO A 110 -1.32 4.12 -0.66
CA PRO A 110 -1.87 4.75 -1.86
C PRO A 110 -2.71 3.73 -2.67
N PRO A 111 -3.44 4.19 -3.68
CA PRO A 111 -4.08 3.31 -4.66
C PRO A 111 -3.02 2.55 -5.47
N LEU A 112 -2.67 1.36 -5.04
CA LEU A 112 -1.73 0.50 -5.75
C LEU A 112 -2.36 -0.02 -7.05
N GLY A 113 -1.65 0.12 -8.15
CA GLY A 113 -2.06 -0.41 -9.45
C GLY A 113 -2.83 0.54 -10.36
N LEU A 114 -3.29 1.70 -9.87
CA LEU A 114 -4.08 2.63 -10.68
C LEU A 114 -3.26 3.47 -11.68
N THR A 115 -1.98 3.61 -11.45
CA THR A 115 -1.16 4.61 -12.17
C THR A 115 -0.37 4.06 -13.35
N VAL A 116 -0.27 2.75 -13.49
CA VAL A 116 0.55 2.15 -14.55
C VAL A 116 -0.09 0.86 -15.05
N GLY A 117 -0.48 0.81 -16.29
CA GLY A 117 -0.76 -0.44 -16.96
C GLY A 117 -2.08 -0.50 -17.72
N THR A 118 -2.33 -1.67 -18.26
CA THR A 118 -3.48 -2.03 -19.11
C THR A 118 -4.72 -2.43 -18.32
N VAL A 119 -4.68 -2.36 -16.98
CA VAL A 119 -5.79 -2.78 -16.12
C VAL A 119 -6.71 -1.59 -15.88
N GLU A 120 -8.01 -1.82 -15.99
CA GLU A 120 -9.03 -0.81 -15.70
C GLU A 120 -8.92 -0.34 -14.23
N PRO A 121 -9.07 0.97 -13.95
CA PRO A 121 -8.93 1.51 -12.60
C PRO A 121 -9.84 0.84 -11.58
N GLU A 122 -11.08 0.51 -11.95
CA GLU A 122 -12.03 -0.16 -11.06
C GLU A 122 -11.58 -1.60 -10.71
N GLU A 123 -11.03 -2.33 -11.67
CA GLU A 123 -10.52 -3.68 -11.43
C GLU A 123 -9.33 -3.66 -10.45
N SER A 124 -8.40 -2.72 -10.65
CA SER A 124 -7.26 -2.53 -9.75
C SER A 124 -7.70 -2.13 -8.34
N ALA A 125 -8.65 -1.20 -8.23
CA ALA A 125 -9.19 -0.76 -6.95
C ALA A 125 -9.92 -1.91 -6.24
N ARG A 126 -10.72 -2.69 -6.95
CA ARG A 126 -11.44 -3.86 -6.43
C ARG A 126 -10.46 -4.91 -5.88
N ALA A 127 -9.42 -5.23 -6.63
CA ALA A 127 -8.39 -6.18 -6.21
C ALA A 127 -7.67 -5.72 -4.94
N LEU A 128 -7.38 -4.43 -4.81
CA LEU A 128 -6.77 -3.86 -3.62
C LEU A 128 -7.69 -3.96 -2.41
N VAL A 129 -8.93 -3.51 -2.53
CA VAL A 129 -9.93 -3.54 -1.43
C VAL A 129 -10.20 -4.97 -0.97
N GLU A 130 -10.26 -5.93 -1.90
CA GLU A 130 -10.43 -7.35 -1.58
C GLU A 130 -9.30 -7.89 -0.70
N ILE A 131 -8.04 -7.53 -1.01
CA ILE A 131 -6.89 -7.95 -0.19
C ILE A 131 -6.99 -7.37 1.22
N LEU A 132 -7.37 -6.09 1.35
CA LEU A 132 -7.51 -5.46 2.65
C LEU A 132 -8.61 -6.13 3.49
N PHE A 133 -9.75 -6.46 2.88
CA PHE A 133 -10.81 -7.19 3.58
C PHE A 133 -10.39 -8.61 3.97
N ASN A 134 -9.71 -9.33 3.08
CA ASN A 134 -9.20 -10.66 3.41
C ASN A 134 -8.24 -10.63 4.60
N HIS A 135 -7.37 -9.62 4.67
CA HIS A 135 -6.50 -9.39 5.82
C HIS A 135 -7.30 -9.12 7.11
N LEU A 136 -8.34 -8.30 7.05
CA LEU A 136 -9.19 -8.03 8.22
C LEU A 136 -9.99 -9.27 8.66
N ASP A 137 -10.43 -10.10 7.72
CA ASP A 137 -11.16 -11.34 8.00
C ASP A 137 -10.27 -12.36 8.74
N GLU A 138 -8.95 -12.32 8.54
CA GLU A 138 -7.98 -13.12 9.29
C GLU A 138 -7.81 -12.65 10.74
N GLY A 139 -8.30 -11.45 11.07
CA GLY A 139 -8.18 -10.84 12.40
C GLY A 139 -6.76 -10.44 12.80
N ALA A 140 -5.85 -10.38 11.83
CA ALA A 140 -4.46 -10.00 12.06
C ALA A 140 -4.29 -8.47 12.03
N ALA A 141 -3.39 -7.95 12.87
CA ALA A 141 -3.00 -6.54 12.78
C ALA A 141 -2.17 -6.28 11.51
N PRO A 142 -2.23 -5.07 10.93
CA PRO A 142 -2.99 -3.89 11.35
C PRO A 142 -4.49 -4.00 11.08
N LEU A 143 -5.31 -3.53 12.02
CA LEU A 143 -6.77 -3.50 11.88
C LEU A 143 -7.30 -2.13 11.42
N ASP A 144 -6.47 -1.11 11.45
CA ASP A 144 -6.79 0.26 11.03
C ASP A 144 -6.04 0.57 9.72
N LEU A 145 -6.78 0.54 8.60
CA LEU A 145 -6.24 0.68 7.26
C LEU A 145 -6.81 1.93 6.60
N THR A 146 -5.95 2.81 6.09
CA THR A 146 -6.35 4.04 5.42
C THR A 146 -5.85 4.05 3.98
N ILE A 147 -6.76 4.14 3.02
CA ILE A 147 -6.43 4.38 1.60
C ILE A 147 -6.37 5.89 1.40
N VAL A 148 -5.21 6.41 1.07
CA VAL A 148 -5.00 7.85 0.83
C VAL A 148 -4.97 8.10 -0.66
N VAL A 149 -5.94 8.85 -1.15
CA VAL A 149 -6.17 9.12 -2.58
C VAL A 149 -5.91 10.59 -2.92
N ALA A 150 -5.77 10.88 -4.21
CA ALA A 150 -5.42 12.21 -4.70
C ALA A 150 -6.63 13.03 -5.17
N SER A 151 -7.80 12.42 -5.35
CA SER A 151 -8.98 13.09 -5.93
C SER A 151 -10.30 12.58 -5.36
N ASP A 152 -11.34 13.41 -5.47
CA ASP A 152 -12.71 13.04 -5.09
C ASP A 152 -13.26 11.90 -5.94
N PHE A 153 -12.82 11.76 -7.18
CA PHE A 153 -13.18 10.64 -8.04
C PHE A 153 -12.68 9.32 -7.43
N GLU A 154 -11.43 9.29 -6.99
CA GLU A 154 -10.86 8.09 -6.34
C GLU A 154 -11.53 7.81 -4.99
N VAL A 155 -11.90 8.84 -4.23
CA VAL A 155 -12.71 8.65 -3.00
C VAL A 155 -13.99 7.90 -3.33
N SER A 156 -14.77 8.40 -4.28
CA SER A 156 -16.05 7.79 -4.66
C SER A 156 -15.88 6.35 -5.13
N LEU A 157 -14.82 6.07 -5.89
CA LEU A 157 -14.51 4.73 -6.37
C LEU A 157 -14.21 3.77 -5.20
N PHE A 158 -13.29 4.15 -4.32
CA PHE A 158 -12.86 3.27 -3.23
C PHE A 158 -13.93 3.14 -2.14
N GLU A 159 -14.62 4.21 -1.76
CA GLU A 159 -15.73 4.15 -0.80
C GLU A 159 -16.85 3.23 -1.29
N GLY A 160 -17.24 3.36 -2.56
CA GLY A 160 -18.24 2.49 -3.17
C GLY A 160 -17.86 1.01 -3.11
N LEU A 161 -16.61 0.69 -3.40
CA LEU A 161 -16.10 -0.68 -3.32
C LEU A 161 -16.01 -1.20 -1.88
N VAL A 162 -15.57 -0.37 -0.94
CA VAL A 162 -15.53 -0.73 0.49
C VAL A 162 -16.93 -1.03 1.02
N GLU A 163 -17.91 -0.19 0.70
CA GLU A 163 -19.31 -0.42 1.11
C GLU A 163 -19.93 -1.67 0.47
N GLU A 164 -19.68 -1.89 -0.82
CA GLU A 164 -20.16 -3.08 -1.54
C GLU A 164 -19.62 -4.35 -0.90
N MET A 165 -18.30 -4.41 -0.66
CA MET A 165 -17.65 -5.59 -0.08
C MET A 165 -18.04 -5.82 1.38
N ALA A 166 -18.22 -4.76 2.16
CA ALA A 166 -18.70 -4.87 3.55
C ALA A 166 -20.10 -5.47 3.60
N ARG A 167 -21.01 -5.04 2.72
CA ARG A 167 -22.38 -5.59 2.63
C ARG A 167 -22.37 -7.06 2.26
N THR A 168 -21.57 -7.43 1.27
CA THR A 168 -21.47 -8.82 0.81
C THR A 168 -20.97 -9.76 1.90
N ARG A 169 -20.02 -9.31 2.73
CA ARG A 169 -19.45 -10.09 3.83
C ARG A 169 -20.38 -10.16 5.06
N SER A 170 -21.22 -9.15 5.25
CA SER A 170 -22.19 -9.11 6.37
C SER A 170 -23.45 -9.91 6.10
N SER A 171 -23.69 -10.33 4.85
CA SER A 171 -24.83 -11.18 4.51
C SER A 171 -24.57 -12.61 4.95
N PRO A 172 -25.47 -13.24 5.77
CA PRO A 172 -25.28 -14.63 6.18
C PRO A 172 -25.22 -15.52 4.95
N ARG A 173 -24.20 -16.36 4.90
CA ARG A 173 -24.12 -17.44 3.90
C ARG A 173 -25.25 -18.42 4.20
N ASN A 174 -26.30 -18.41 3.35
CA ASN A 174 -27.36 -19.44 3.37
C ASN A 174 -26.78 -20.79 2.99
#